data_0d3d29be1cc0369b1523bc32f18fdf85
#
_entry.id   0d3d29be1cc0369b1523bc32f18fdf85
#
_cell.length_a   1.000
_cell.length_b   1.000
_cell.length_c   1.000
_cell.angle_alpha   90.00
_cell.angle_beta   90.00
_cell.angle_gamma   90.00
#
_symmetry.space_group_name_H-M   'P 1'
#
loop_
_entity.id
_entity.type
_entity.pdbx_description
1 polymer ?
#
loop_
_entity_poly.entity_id
_entity_poly.type
_entity_poly.pdbx_seq_one_letter_code
_entity_poly.pdbx_strand_id
1 'polypeptide(L)'
;NHLADPDQDVKPYADAASIAPAYAKAIDVLHSKNIMVPADNYFRPKEGMTRADAAQVFYRLMHSDGDYTSHVQVESQVIKAINAEYGSVPIYFRSGTMYWDGDTLVLGIKGAPSKYLKQRLRDDVAKTSAVQIRRAALSHSDYSQLMTKAIHCVVDNEGVQNYVGALPDYVHEQIVLTVRHPVSKATLAELAKRVGTGRVRLETAPIAGQAPIVQVAGQMEETAGTDTTATTENSKKEVKQVYSTLLDDATTSAITSVQNDVMK
;
A
#
# COMPACT_ATOMS: atom_id res chain seq x y z
N ASN A 1 -19.17 -19.39 -16.00
CA ASN A 1 -20.22 -18.75 -15.19
C ASN A 1 -19.96 -19.03 -13.71
N HIS A 2 -18.93 -18.38 -13.16
CA HIS A 2 -18.51 -18.59 -11.76
C HIS A 2 -19.45 -17.97 -10.71
N LEU A 3 -20.51 -17.29 -11.15
CA LEU A 3 -21.48 -16.62 -10.29
C LEU A 3 -22.86 -17.30 -10.29
N ALA A 4 -22.95 -18.59 -10.69
CA ALA A 4 -24.25 -19.22 -10.95
C ALA A 4 -25.08 -19.47 -9.69
N ASP A 5 -24.46 -19.82 -8.56
CA ASP A 5 -25.16 -20.18 -7.32
C ASP A 5 -24.51 -19.58 -6.07
N PRO A 6 -25.32 -19.19 -5.06
CA PRO A 6 -24.79 -18.71 -3.78
C PRO A 6 -24.18 -19.85 -2.97
N ASP A 7 -23.14 -19.57 -2.19
CA ASP A 7 -22.63 -20.51 -1.18
C ASP A 7 -23.64 -20.63 -0.03
N GLN A 8 -23.82 -21.84 0.51
CA GLN A 8 -24.94 -22.18 1.39
C GLN A 8 -24.87 -21.56 2.81
N ASP A 9 -23.74 -21.04 3.23
CA ASP A 9 -23.50 -20.62 4.62
C ASP A 9 -23.41 -19.09 4.83
N VAL A 10 -23.96 -18.29 3.93
CA VAL A 10 -23.88 -16.83 4.06
C VAL A 10 -25.04 -16.31 4.89
N LYS A 11 -24.72 -15.58 5.96
CA LYS A 11 -25.73 -14.88 6.76
C LYS A 11 -26.42 -13.82 5.91
N PRO A 12 -27.77 -13.86 5.79
CA PRO A 12 -28.51 -12.87 5.02
C PRO A 12 -28.24 -11.44 5.49
N TYR A 13 -28.40 -10.46 4.59
CA TYR A 13 -28.39 -9.06 5.00
C TYR A 13 -29.47 -8.79 6.05
N ALA A 14 -29.17 -7.91 6.99
CA ALA A 14 -30.10 -7.54 8.05
C ALA A 14 -31.39 -6.90 7.51
N ASP A 15 -31.30 -6.28 6.33
CA ASP A 15 -32.42 -5.64 5.62
C ASP A 15 -32.87 -6.39 4.35
N ALA A 16 -32.62 -7.70 4.29
CA ALA A 16 -32.96 -8.54 3.14
C ALA A 16 -34.45 -8.41 2.70
N ALA A 17 -35.34 -8.18 3.65
CA ALA A 17 -36.77 -7.94 3.35
C ALA A 17 -37.05 -6.67 2.54
N SER A 18 -36.11 -5.72 2.51
CA SER A 18 -36.22 -4.49 1.72
C SER A 18 -35.74 -4.64 0.26
N ILE A 19 -35.11 -5.77 -0.05
CA ILE A 19 -34.59 -6.10 -1.38
C ILE A 19 -35.76 -6.58 -2.27
N ALA A 20 -35.90 -6.01 -3.46
CA ALA A 20 -36.94 -6.44 -4.40
C ALA A 20 -36.67 -7.90 -4.81
N PRO A 21 -37.70 -8.78 -4.81
CA PRO A 21 -37.55 -10.22 -5.07
C PRO A 21 -36.85 -10.55 -6.40
N ALA A 22 -37.00 -9.70 -7.41
CA ALA A 22 -36.34 -9.86 -8.71
C ALA A 22 -34.81 -9.81 -8.64
N TYR A 23 -34.25 -9.17 -7.62
CA TYR A 23 -32.80 -9.01 -7.46
C TYR A 23 -32.23 -9.85 -6.32
N ALA A 24 -33.07 -10.42 -5.46
CA ALA A 24 -32.66 -11.12 -4.25
C ALA A 24 -31.57 -12.20 -4.53
N LYS A 25 -31.86 -13.10 -5.49
CA LYS A 25 -30.92 -14.17 -5.84
C LYS A 25 -29.56 -13.63 -6.34
N ALA A 26 -29.57 -12.58 -7.16
CA ALA A 26 -28.31 -12.00 -7.67
C ALA A 26 -27.51 -11.33 -6.54
N ILE A 27 -28.18 -10.67 -5.62
CA ILE A 27 -27.58 -10.03 -4.47
C ILE A 27 -27.00 -11.07 -3.50
N ASP A 28 -27.71 -12.18 -3.26
CA ASP A 28 -27.22 -13.29 -2.45
C ASP A 28 -25.95 -13.92 -3.05
N VAL A 29 -25.91 -14.09 -4.37
CA VAL A 29 -24.70 -14.56 -5.05
C VAL A 29 -23.55 -13.59 -4.87
N LEU A 30 -23.75 -12.30 -5.07
CA LEU A 30 -22.70 -11.29 -4.89
C LEU A 30 -22.23 -11.21 -3.45
N HIS A 31 -23.12 -11.41 -2.48
CA HIS A 31 -22.79 -11.48 -1.06
C HIS A 31 -21.98 -12.75 -0.75
N SER A 32 -22.45 -13.91 -1.18
CA SER A 32 -21.78 -15.20 -0.94
C SER A 32 -20.36 -15.24 -1.56
N LYS A 33 -20.16 -14.54 -2.68
CA LYS A 33 -18.85 -14.42 -3.34
C LYS A 33 -17.99 -13.26 -2.79
N ASN A 34 -18.37 -12.67 -1.68
CA ASN A 34 -17.66 -11.53 -1.05
C ASN A 34 -17.51 -10.31 -1.99
N ILE A 35 -18.35 -10.16 -3.02
CA ILE A 35 -18.28 -9.04 -3.95
C ILE A 35 -18.96 -7.81 -3.36
N MET A 36 -20.13 -7.99 -2.74
CA MET A 36 -20.86 -6.93 -2.03
C MET A 36 -20.98 -7.28 -0.56
N VAL A 37 -20.07 -6.78 0.27
CA VAL A 37 -20.01 -7.05 1.71
C VAL A 37 -19.86 -5.71 2.45
N PRO A 38 -20.99 -5.05 2.78
CA PRO A 38 -20.97 -3.86 3.64
C PRO A 38 -20.53 -4.21 5.06
N ALA A 39 -19.85 -3.27 5.71
CA ALA A 39 -19.25 -3.50 7.04
C ALA A 39 -20.27 -3.84 8.13
N ASP A 40 -21.51 -3.37 7.99
CA ASP A 40 -22.59 -3.53 8.98
C ASP A 40 -23.65 -4.57 8.59
N ASN A 41 -23.43 -5.30 7.52
CA ASN A 41 -24.36 -6.30 6.97
C ASN A 41 -25.73 -5.75 6.54
N TYR A 42 -25.82 -4.47 6.13
CA TYR A 42 -27.01 -3.87 5.52
C TYR A 42 -26.77 -3.59 4.05
N PHE A 43 -27.68 -4.04 3.17
CA PHE A 43 -27.58 -3.82 1.72
C PHE A 43 -27.98 -2.40 1.29
N ARG A 44 -29.00 -1.83 1.95
CA ARG A 44 -29.53 -0.48 1.70
C ARG A 44 -29.95 -0.24 0.24
N PRO A 45 -30.92 -0.98 -0.30
CA PRO A 45 -31.25 -0.97 -1.73
C PRO A 45 -31.74 0.37 -2.28
N LYS A 46 -32.07 1.34 -1.41
CA LYS A 46 -32.55 2.68 -1.78
C LYS A 46 -31.48 3.77 -1.61
N GLU A 47 -30.32 3.43 -1.10
CA GLU A 47 -29.20 4.38 -0.93
C GLU A 47 -28.29 4.36 -2.15
N GLY A 48 -27.73 5.52 -2.49
CA GLY A 48 -26.76 5.63 -3.57
C GLY A 48 -25.40 5.03 -3.16
N MET A 49 -24.83 4.24 -4.05
CA MET A 49 -23.47 3.70 -3.87
C MET A 49 -22.45 4.81 -4.12
N THR A 50 -21.44 4.93 -3.26
CA THR A 50 -20.33 5.86 -3.50
C THR A 50 -19.42 5.37 -4.63
N ARG A 51 -18.63 6.28 -5.21
CA ARG A 51 -17.65 5.90 -6.25
C ARG A 51 -16.59 4.91 -5.70
N ALA A 52 -16.22 5.04 -4.43
CA ALA A 52 -15.30 4.15 -3.75
C ALA A 52 -15.90 2.74 -3.60
N ASP A 53 -17.16 2.64 -3.15
CA ASP A 53 -17.86 1.36 -3.03
C ASP A 53 -18.03 0.68 -4.40
N ALA A 54 -18.40 1.45 -5.42
CA ALA A 54 -18.52 0.93 -6.79
C ALA A 54 -17.18 0.40 -7.32
N ALA A 55 -16.09 1.15 -7.12
CA ALA A 55 -14.75 0.70 -7.53
C ALA A 55 -14.34 -0.59 -6.81
N GLN A 56 -14.66 -0.72 -5.52
CA GLN A 56 -14.39 -1.91 -4.74
C GLN A 56 -15.20 -3.12 -5.23
N VAL A 57 -16.49 -2.92 -5.54
CA VAL A 57 -17.36 -3.97 -6.09
C VAL A 57 -16.82 -4.44 -7.45
N PHE A 58 -16.48 -3.51 -8.36
CA PHE A 58 -15.90 -3.87 -9.66
C PHE A 58 -14.56 -4.59 -9.54
N TYR A 59 -13.69 -4.14 -8.64
CA TYR A 59 -12.41 -4.81 -8.38
C TYR A 59 -12.64 -6.26 -7.94
N ARG A 60 -13.53 -6.48 -6.96
CA ARG A 60 -13.87 -7.82 -6.45
C ARG A 60 -14.52 -8.68 -7.53
N LEU A 61 -15.42 -8.12 -8.34
CA LEU A 61 -16.07 -8.82 -9.44
C LEU A 61 -15.07 -9.31 -10.49
N MET A 62 -14.10 -8.49 -10.84
CA MET A 62 -13.05 -8.85 -11.82
C MET A 62 -12.09 -9.93 -11.32
N HIS A 63 -11.99 -10.12 -10.00
CA HIS A 63 -11.13 -11.10 -9.36
C HIS A 63 -11.91 -12.27 -8.71
N SER A 64 -13.19 -12.44 -9.05
CA SER A 64 -14.08 -13.43 -8.47
C SER A 64 -13.98 -14.80 -9.14
N ASP A 65 -12.80 -15.38 -9.17
CA ASP A 65 -12.55 -16.73 -9.72
C ASP A 65 -12.75 -17.88 -8.70
N GLY A 66 -13.62 -17.66 -7.73
CA GLY A 66 -14.11 -18.67 -6.79
C GLY A 66 -13.36 -18.81 -5.48
N ASP A 67 -12.14 -18.25 -5.36
CA ASP A 67 -11.27 -18.41 -4.18
C ASP A 67 -10.90 -17.04 -3.56
N TYR A 68 -11.75 -16.04 -3.74
CA TYR A 68 -11.50 -14.67 -3.33
C TYR A 68 -11.72 -14.49 -1.82
N THR A 69 -10.64 -14.63 -1.07
CA THR A 69 -10.55 -14.04 0.27
C THR A 69 -10.14 -12.58 0.08
N SER A 70 -11.01 -11.62 0.41
CA SER A 70 -10.73 -10.20 0.16
C SER A 70 -9.44 -9.77 0.86
N HIS A 71 -8.68 -8.87 0.26
CA HIS A 71 -7.49 -8.29 0.91
C HIS A 71 -7.80 -7.79 2.32
N VAL A 72 -8.96 -7.16 2.51
CA VAL A 72 -9.44 -6.68 3.82
C VAL A 72 -9.57 -7.83 4.82
N GLN A 73 -10.05 -8.99 4.39
CA GLN A 73 -10.25 -10.14 5.26
C GLN A 73 -8.91 -10.75 5.67
N VAL A 74 -7.99 -10.94 4.71
CA VAL A 74 -6.62 -11.39 4.98
C VAL A 74 -5.90 -10.42 5.92
N GLU A 75 -5.96 -9.12 5.62
CA GLU A 75 -5.34 -8.07 6.43
C GLU A 75 -5.89 -8.06 7.85
N SER A 76 -7.21 -8.15 8.01
CA SER A 76 -7.86 -8.20 9.33
C SER A 76 -7.41 -9.41 10.16
N GLN A 77 -7.29 -10.59 9.55
CA GLN A 77 -6.79 -11.80 10.22
C GLN A 77 -5.32 -11.66 10.61
N VAL A 78 -4.50 -11.09 9.72
CA VAL A 78 -3.08 -10.82 9.99
C VAL A 78 -2.91 -9.78 11.09
N ILE A 79 -3.69 -8.69 11.09
CA ILE A 79 -3.70 -7.69 12.16
C ILE A 79 -4.04 -8.33 13.50
N LYS A 80 -5.01 -9.24 13.54
CA LYS A 80 -5.35 -10.00 14.76
C LYS A 80 -4.16 -10.82 15.26
N ALA A 81 -3.45 -11.51 14.37
CA ALA A 81 -2.25 -12.27 14.71
C ALA A 81 -1.10 -11.36 15.21
N ILE A 82 -0.89 -10.21 14.56
CA ILE A 82 0.08 -9.19 14.97
C ILE A 82 -0.25 -8.65 16.37
N ASN A 83 -1.51 -8.27 16.59
CA ASN A 83 -1.93 -7.73 17.88
C ASN A 83 -1.76 -8.75 19.02
N ALA A 84 -2.02 -10.02 18.74
CA ALA A 84 -1.84 -11.10 19.72
C ALA A 84 -0.35 -11.35 20.04
N GLU A 85 0.56 -11.10 19.10
CA GLU A 85 2.01 -11.33 19.30
C GLU A 85 2.74 -10.09 19.83
N TYR A 86 2.44 -8.92 19.27
CA TYR A 86 3.15 -7.67 19.56
C TYR A 86 2.36 -6.73 20.49
N GLY A 87 1.11 -7.03 20.77
CA GLY A 87 0.19 -6.19 21.54
C GLY A 87 -0.55 -5.15 20.67
N SER A 88 0.08 -4.62 19.62
CA SER A 88 -0.58 -3.73 18.66
C SER A 88 0.23 -3.58 17.37
N VAL A 89 -0.43 -3.17 16.29
CA VAL A 89 0.21 -2.85 15.00
C VAL A 89 1.26 -1.74 15.14
N PRO A 90 1.03 -0.62 15.86
CA PRO A 90 2.07 0.40 16.08
C PRO A 90 3.33 -0.14 16.77
N ILE A 91 3.20 -1.10 17.68
CA ILE A 91 4.37 -1.75 18.29
C ILE A 91 5.10 -2.62 17.27
N TYR A 92 4.37 -3.41 16.49
CA TYR A 92 4.95 -4.17 15.38
C TYR A 92 5.72 -3.29 14.40
N PHE A 93 5.19 -2.12 14.04
CA PHE A 93 5.82 -1.18 13.10
C PHE A 93 7.15 -0.59 13.57
N ARG A 94 7.53 -0.75 14.84
CA ARG A 94 8.88 -0.42 15.33
C ARG A 94 9.94 -1.41 14.84
N SER A 95 9.52 -2.63 14.48
CA SER A 95 10.43 -3.72 14.05
C SER A 95 10.03 -4.36 12.72
N GLY A 96 8.93 -3.95 12.11
CA GLY A 96 8.42 -4.53 10.87
C GLY A 96 7.73 -3.54 9.94
N THR A 97 7.33 -4.07 8.80
CA THR A 97 6.51 -3.41 7.79
C THR A 97 5.38 -4.35 7.35
N MET A 98 4.28 -3.79 6.89
CA MET A 98 3.18 -4.56 6.30
C MET A 98 2.71 -3.84 5.04
N TYR A 99 2.66 -4.56 3.93
CA TYR A 99 2.25 -3.98 2.63
C TYR A 99 1.77 -5.07 1.68
N TRP A 100 0.98 -4.69 0.70
CA TRP A 100 0.55 -5.56 -0.38
C TRP A 100 1.54 -5.51 -1.55
N ASP A 101 1.96 -6.69 -2.02
CA ASP A 101 2.74 -6.89 -3.25
C ASP A 101 1.88 -7.75 -4.18
N GLY A 102 1.12 -7.08 -5.06
CA GLY A 102 0.03 -7.73 -5.80
C GLY A 102 -1.04 -8.29 -4.86
N ASP A 103 -1.31 -9.59 -4.95
CA ASP A 103 -2.27 -10.30 -4.10
C ASP A 103 -1.65 -10.93 -2.85
N THR A 104 -0.40 -10.59 -2.53
CA THR A 104 0.31 -11.11 -1.36
C THR A 104 0.51 -10.02 -0.31
N LEU A 105 0.01 -10.25 0.89
CA LEU A 105 0.31 -9.40 2.05
C LEU A 105 1.69 -9.76 2.61
N VAL A 106 2.63 -8.86 2.50
CA VAL A 106 4.01 -9.05 2.95
C VAL A 106 4.20 -8.47 4.35
N LEU A 107 4.69 -9.30 5.25
CA LEU A 107 5.19 -8.91 6.57
C LEU A 107 6.71 -8.84 6.52
N GLY A 108 7.26 -7.63 6.39
CA GLY A 108 8.68 -7.38 6.52
C GLY A 108 9.07 -7.35 8.00
N ILE A 109 10.08 -8.13 8.43
CA ILE A 109 10.51 -8.18 9.84
C ILE A 109 12.02 -7.98 9.92
N LYS A 110 12.44 -7.02 10.75
CA LYS A 110 13.86 -6.83 11.10
C LYS A 110 14.27 -7.96 12.05
N GLY A 111 15.17 -8.81 11.58
CA GLY A 111 15.63 -9.97 12.36
C GLY A 111 14.84 -11.24 12.05
N ALA A 112 14.70 -12.10 13.05
CA ALA A 112 14.01 -13.37 12.92
C ALA A 112 12.54 -13.23 13.35
N PRO A 113 11.59 -13.70 12.53
CA PRO A 113 10.19 -13.75 12.95
C PRO A 113 9.99 -14.76 14.08
N SER A 114 9.16 -14.39 15.05
CA SER A 114 8.79 -15.27 16.15
C SER A 114 8.11 -16.56 15.63
N LYS A 115 8.37 -17.65 16.30
CA LYS A 115 7.69 -18.93 16.01
C LYS A 115 6.19 -18.84 16.28
N TYR A 116 5.78 -18.04 17.26
CA TYR A 116 4.37 -17.84 17.61
C TYR A 116 3.63 -17.06 16.54
N LEU A 117 4.24 -16.00 15.97
CA LEU A 117 3.66 -15.31 14.85
C LEU A 117 3.44 -16.25 13.65
N LYS A 118 4.46 -17.04 13.31
CA LYS A 118 4.35 -18.03 12.22
C LYS A 118 3.23 -19.05 12.47
N GLN A 119 3.07 -19.50 13.73
CA GLN A 119 2.00 -20.41 14.09
C GLN A 119 0.63 -19.76 13.94
N ARG A 120 0.44 -18.56 14.53
CA ARG A 120 -0.81 -17.80 14.43
C ARG A 120 -1.23 -17.51 12.99
N LEU A 121 -0.29 -17.14 12.14
CA LEU A 121 -0.59 -16.92 10.73
C LEU A 121 -1.08 -18.18 10.03
N ARG A 122 -0.57 -19.35 10.40
CA ARG A 122 -1.07 -20.64 9.87
C ARG A 122 -2.45 -21.01 10.40
N ASP A 123 -2.71 -20.71 11.68
CA ASP A 123 -3.93 -21.13 12.37
C ASP A 123 -5.10 -20.15 12.14
N ASP A 124 -4.80 -18.84 12.07
CA ASP A 124 -5.80 -17.77 12.08
C ASP A 124 -6.10 -17.19 10.69
N VAL A 125 -5.21 -17.39 9.70
CA VAL A 125 -5.39 -16.85 8.35
C VAL A 125 -5.95 -17.93 7.41
N ALA A 126 -7.17 -17.73 6.95
CA ALA A 126 -7.88 -18.68 6.09
C ALA A 126 -7.14 -18.98 4.76
N LYS A 127 -6.52 -17.96 4.17
CA LYS A 127 -5.72 -18.06 2.94
C LYS A 127 -4.24 -17.79 3.22
N THR A 128 -3.55 -18.74 3.81
CA THR A 128 -2.12 -18.62 4.18
C THR A 128 -1.21 -18.33 2.99
N SER A 129 -1.57 -18.79 1.78
CA SER A 129 -0.86 -18.49 0.53
C SER A 129 -0.85 -17.00 0.17
N ALA A 130 -1.81 -16.22 0.70
CA ALA A 130 -1.87 -14.77 0.48
C ALA A 130 -0.97 -13.98 1.46
N VAL A 131 -0.22 -14.64 2.34
CA VAL A 131 0.65 -13.97 3.34
C VAL A 131 2.07 -14.47 3.23
N GLN A 132 3.02 -13.54 3.15
CA GLN A 132 4.44 -13.85 3.11
C GLN A 132 5.20 -13.12 4.22
N ILE A 133 6.10 -13.82 4.91
CA ILE A 133 7.05 -13.18 5.82
C ILE A 133 8.39 -13.02 5.09
N ARG A 134 8.90 -11.79 5.04
CA ARG A 134 10.23 -11.46 4.49
C ARG A 134 11.12 -10.84 5.58
N ARG A 135 12.44 -11.02 5.44
CA ARG A 135 13.39 -10.22 6.20
C ARG A 135 13.41 -8.82 5.62
N ALA A 136 13.29 -7.81 6.47
CA ALA A 136 13.40 -6.40 6.10
C ALA A 136 14.62 -5.75 6.74
N ALA A 137 15.29 -4.87 6.02
CA ALA A 137 16.38 -4.06 6.58
C ALA A 137 15.83 -2.87 7.38
N LEU A 138 14.67 -2.34 6.98
CA LEU A 138 14.01 -1.19 7.59
C LEU A 138 12.63 -1.57 8.13
N SER A 139 12.29 -1.02 9.29
CA SER A 139 10.93 -1.05 9.83
C SER A 139 10.11 0.14 9.31
N HIS A 140 8.80 0.13 9.52
CA HIS A 140 7.95 1.27 9.20
C HIS A 140 8.41 2.55 9.93
N SER A 141 8.80 2.43 11.19
CA SER A 141 9.36 3.57 11.96
C SER A 141 10.68 4.07 11.38
N ASP A 142 11.54 3.17 10.87
CA ASP A 142 12.78 3.59 10.17
C ASP A 142 12.45 4.37 8.90
N TYR A 143 11.48 3.90 8.09
CA TYR A 143 11.03 4.63 6.90
C TYR A 143 10.53 6.02 7.23
N SER A 144 9.70 6.18 8.27
CA SER A 144 9.18 7.48 8.70
C SER A 144 10.32 8.45 9.06
N GLN A 145 11.32 7.98 9.82
CA GLN A 145 12.47 8.79 10.18
C GLN A 145 13.36 9.16 8.98
N LEU A 146 13.59 8.21 8.09
CA LEU A 146 14.41 8.43 6.89
C LEU A 146 13.69 9.35 5.89
N MET A 147 12.36 9.21 5.73
CA MET A 147 11.57 10.13 4.91
C MET A 147 11.66 11.56 5.43
N THR A 148 11.49 11.77 6.74
CA THR A 148 11.65 13.10 7.34
C THR A 148 13.02 13.70 7.01
N LYS A 149 14.10 12.95 7.19
CA LYS A 149 15.46 13.41 6.86
C LYS A 149 15.62 13.74 5.36
N ALA A 150 15.03 12.91 4.49
CA ALA A 150 15.10 13.11 3.05
C ALA A 150 14.31 14.35 2.60
N ILE A 151 13.11 14.54 3.14
CA ILE A 151 12.26 15.72 2.88
C ILE A 151 13.00 16.99 3.31
N HIS A 152 13.50 17.06 4.54
CA HIS A 152 14.26 18.20 5.02
C HIS A 152 15.49 18.48 4.13
N CYS A 153 16.22 17.44 3.72
CA CYS A 153 17.36 17.61 2.83
C CYS A 153 16.97 18.28 1.50
N VAL A 154 15.88 17.86 0.87
CA VAL A 154 15.41 18.47 -0.38
C VAL A 154 14.89 19.89 -0.14
N VAL A 155 14.07 20.09 0.89
CA VAL A 155 13.50 21.42 1.20
C VAL A 155 14.58 22.45 1.54
N ASP A 156 15.57 22.07 2.35
CA ASP A 156 16.66 22.97 2.76
C ASP A 156 17.57 23.37 1.60
N ASN A 157 17.82 22.47 0.64
CA ASN A 157 18.78 22.71 -0.44
C ASN A 157 18.13 23.20 -1.75
N GLU A 158 16.90 22.79 -2.02
CA GLU A 158 16.22 23.04 -3.31
C GLU A 158 14.95 23.91 -3.14
N GLY A 159 14.54 24.18 -1.90
CA GLY A 159 13.35 24.92 -1.57
C GLY A 159 12.08 24.06 -1.50
N VAL A 160 11.13 24.49 -0.66
CA VAL A 160 9.86 23.79 -0.46
C VAL A 160 9.02 23.66 -1.72
N GLN A 161 9.12 24.62 -2.65
CA GLN A 161 8.41 24.61 -3.93
C GLN A 161 8.85 23.46 -4.86
N ASN A 162 10.06 22.90 -4.66
CA ASN A 162 10.52 21.75 -5.44
C ASN A 162 9.97 20.42 -4.91
N TYR A 163 9.60 20.35 -3.63
CA TYR A 163 9.02 19.16 -3.03
C TYR A 163 7.54 18.98 -3.41
N VAL A 164 7.15 17.75 -3.79
CA VAL A 164 5.77 17.38 -4.15
C VAL A 164 5.23 16.32 -3.19
N GLY A 165 6.01 15.28 -2.89
CA GLY A 165 5.56 14.20 -2.02
C GLY A 165 6.68 13.19 -1.70
N ALA A 166 6.43 12.33 -0.72
CA ALA A 166 7.31 11.24 -0.36
C ALA A 166 6.49 9.99 -0.01
N LEU A 167 6.96 8.83 -0.46
CA LEU A 167 6.32 7.54 -0.20
C LEU A 167 7.39 6.48 0.12
N PRO A 168 7.10 5.53 1.02
CA PRO A 168 7.97 4.37 1.22
C PRO A 168 7.76 3.36 0.10
N ASP A 169 8.83 2.87 -0.49
CA ASP A 169 8.85 1.72 -1.39
C ASP A 169 9.38 0.52 -0.61
N TYR A 170 8.48 -0.24 -0.01
CA TYR A 170 8.82 -1.40 0.81
C TYR A 170 9.39 -2.56 -0.03
N VAL A 171 9.03 -2.64 -1.31
CA VAL A 171 9.48 -3.71 -2.22
C VAL A 171 10.96 -3.56 -2.52
N HIS A 172 11.41 -2.34 -2.84
CA HIS A 172 12.80 -2.04 -3.17
C HIS A 172 13.61 -1.52 -1.96
N GLU A 173 12.99 -1.44 -0.79
CA GLU A 173 13.58 -0.88 0.43
C GLU A 173 14.13 0.55 0.22
N GLN A 174 13.37 1.40 -0.45
CA GLN A 174 13.70 2.77 -0.79
C GLN A 174 12.63 3.76 -0.32
N ILE A 175 12.97 5.03 -0.34
CA ILE A 175 12.04 6.14 -0.24
C ILE A 175 11.93 6.76 -1.62
N VAL A 176 10.71 6.91 -2.13
CA VAL A 176 10.41 7.63 -3.35
C VAL A 176 10.05 9.05 -2.99
N LEU A 177 10.85 10.02 -3.43
CA LEU A 177 10.58 11.45 -3.32
C LEU A 177 10.15 11.98 -4.68
N THR A 178 8.97 12.58 -4.75
CA THR A 178 8.51 13.29 -5.94
C THR A 178 8.90 14.76 -5.83
N VAL A 179 9.60 15.26 -6.85
CA VAL A 179 10.05 16.65 -6.96
C VAL A 179 9.55 17.28 -8.26
N ARG A 180 9.47 18.61 -8.34
CA ARG A 180 9.06 19.30 -9.58
C ARG A 180 10.18 19.33 -10.62
N HIS A 181 11.41 19.49 -10.16
CA HIS A 181 12.59 19.58 -11.01
C HIS A 181 13.69 18.68 -10.45
N PRO A 182 14.57 18.13 -11.29
CA PRO A 182 15.73 17.36 -10.83
C PRO A 182 16.53 18.15 -9.80
N VAL A 183 16.99 17.47 -8.77
CA VAL A 183 17.81 18.09 -7.72
C VAL A 183 19.27 18.16 -8.13
N SER A 184 20.04 19.06 -7.50
CA SER A 184 21.46 19.22 -7.76
C SER A 184 22.28 17.99 -7.34
N LYS A 185 23.48 17.83 -7.94
CA LYS A 185 24.43 16.77 -7.52
C LYS A 185 24.82 16.89 -6.04
N ALA A 186 24.91 18.11 -5.52
CA ALA A 186 25.20 18.34 -4.11
C ALA A 186 24.08 17.82 -3.21
N THR A 187 22.82 18.04 -3.56
CA THR A 187 21.67 17.51 -2.83
C THR A 187 21.61 15.99 -2.90
N LEU A 188 21.92 15.36 -4.06
CA LEU A 188 22.02 13.90 -4.16
C LEU A 188 23.10 13.32 -3.26
N ALA A 189 24.27 13.96 -3.17
CA ALA A 189 25.36 13.54 -2.27
C ALA A 189 24.94 13.69 -0.79
N GLU A 190 24.27 14.78 -0.44
CA GLU A 190 23.81 15.00 0.93
C GLU A 190 22.68 14.03 1.31
N LEU A 191 21.77 13.70 0.41
CA LEU A 191 20.76 12.65 0.59
C LEU A 191 21.43 11.30 0.86
N ALA A 192 22.42 10.91 0.04
CA ALA A 192 23.15 9.67 0.25
C ALA A 192 23.84 9.61 1.62
N LYS A 193 24.35 10.74 2.10
CA LYS A 193 24.98 10.87 3.41
C LYS A 193 23.99 10.78 4.57
N ARG A 194 22.83 11.46 4.47
CA ARG A 194 21.81 11.52 5.55
C ARG A 194 20.95 10.28 5.65
N VAL A 195 20.62 9.66 4.51
CA VAL A 195 19.64 8.58 4.41
C VAL A 195 20.28 7.24 4.04
N GLY A 196 21.40 7.27 3.34
CA GLY A 196 22.11 6.10 2.83
C GLY A 196 22.09 6.02 1.32
N THR A 197 23.20 5.57 0.76
CA THR A 197 23.34 5.34 -0.69
C THR A 197 22.30 4.35 -1.19
N GLY A 198 21.62 4.68 -2.28
CA GLY A 198 20.59 3.82 -2.89
C GLY A 198 19.26 3.76 -2.13
N ARG A 199 19.12 4.46 -1.00
CA ARG A 199 17.89 4.46 -0.17
C ARG A 199 16.85 5.49 -0.61
N VAL A 200 17.21 6.44 -1.45
CA VAL A 200 16.29 7.46 -1.95
C VAL A 200 16.30 7.44 -3.48
N ARG A 201 15.13 7.30 -4.04
CA ARG A 201 14.82 7.47 -5.46
C ARG A 201 14.00 8.75 -5.61
N LEU A 202 14.48 9.67 -6.45
CA LEU A 202 13.76 10.89 -6.78
C LEU A 202 13.13 10.74 -8.15
N GLU A 203 11.87 11.12 -8.23
CA GLU A 203 11.10 11.14 -9.47
C GLU A 203 10.60 12.55 -9.71
N THR A 204 10.71 13.06 -10.94
CA THR A 204 10.07 14.33 -11.27
C THR A 204 8.57 14.14 -11.43
N ALA A 205 7.79 15.11 -10.96
CA ALA A 205 6.36 15.12 -11.18
C ALA A 205 6.07 15.03 -12.70
N PRO A 206 5.14 14.17 -13.13
CA PRO A 206 4.84 14.00 -14.54
C PRO A 206 4.33 15.30 -15.15
N ILE A 207 5.00 15.75 -16.20
CA ILE A 207 4.52 16.83 -17.07
C ILE A 207 3.83 16.16 -18.26
N ALA A 208 2.67 16.70 -18.66
CA ALA A 208 1.91 16.13 -19.77
C ALA A 208 2.81 15.93 -21.01
N GLY A 209 2.95 14.67 -21.45
CA GLY A 209 3.76 14.29 -22.62
C GLY A 209 5.25 14.04 -22.36
N GLN A 210 5.75 14.11 -21.13
CA GLN A 210 7.12 13.78 -20.78
C GLN A 210 7.20 12.60 -19.80
N ALA A 211 8.20 11.75 -19.99
CA ALA A 211 8.51 10.71 -19.03
C ALA A 211 9.13 11.32 -17.75
N PRO A 212 8.83 10.76 -16.56
CA PRO A 212 9.46 11.23 -15.33
C PRO A 212 10.98 10.98 -15.36
N ILE A 213 11.75 11.96 -14.90
CA ILE A 213 13.19 11.81 -14.71
C ILE A 213 13.40 11.14 -13.35
N VAL A 214 14.20 10.08 -13.33
CA VAL A 214 14.53 9.32 -12.11
C VAL A 214 16.00 9.57 -11.74
N GLN A 215 16.24 9.92 -10.48
CA GLN A 215 17.56 10.07 -9.88
C GLN A 215 17.65 9.20 -8.62
N VAL A 216 18.77 8.53 -8.41
CA VAL A 216 19.01 7.72 -7.20
C VAL A 216 20.16 8.32 -6.39
N ALA A 217 19.92 8.55 -5.12
CA ALA A 217 20.93 9.13 -4.23
C ALA A 217 22.16 8.24 -4.12
N GLY A 218 23.32 8.80 -4.44
CA GLY A 218 24.61 8.11 -4.38
C GLY A 218 24.98 7.29 -5.62
N GLN A 219 24.15 7.25 -6.67
CA GLN A 219 24.56 6.73 -7.97
C GLN A 219 25.11 7.88 -8.82
N MET A 220 26.36 7.76 -9.26
CA MET A 220 26.93 8.64 -10.27
C MET A 220 26.52 8.08 -11.64
N GLU A 221 25.63 8.73 -12.36
CA GLU A 221 25.44 8.44 -13.78
C GLU A 221 26.68 8.88 -14.55
N GLU A 222 27.42 7.93 -15.11
CA GLU A 222 28.22 8.17 -16.30
C GLU A 222 27.25 8.41 -17.46
N THR A 223 27.14 9.65 -17.89
CA THR A 223 26.45 9.99 -19.13
C THR A 223 27.26 9.49 -20.31
N ALA A 224 27.06 8.24 -20.68
CA ALA A 224 27.40 7.77 -22.02
C ALA A 224 26.13 7.90 -22.87
N GLY A 225 26.16 8.87 -23.78
CA GLY A 225 25.16 8.96 -24.84
C GLY A 225 25.20 7.70 -25.69
N THR A 226 24.08 7.01 -25.77
CA THR A 226 23.77 6.14 -26.92
C THR A 226 22.26 5.94 -26.99
N ASP A 227 21.75 6.32 -28.11
CA ASP A 227 20.48 5.97 -28.72
C ASP A 227 20.19 4.48 -28.51
N THR A 228 19.12 4.14 -27.86
CA THR A 228 18.56 2.79 -27.95
C THR A 228 17.06 2.81 -27.73
N THR A 229 16.34 2.78 -28.82
CA THR A 229 15.02 2.18 -28.95
C THR A 229 15.06 0.74 -28.44
N ALA A 230 14.54 0.51 -27.24
CA ALA A 230 14.26 -0.86 -26.75
C ALA A 230 13.08 -0.85 -25.79
N THR A 231 11.98 -1.34 -26.33
CA THR A 231 10.98 -2.20 -25.72
C THR A 231 10.26 -1.70 -24.47
N THR A 232 9.21 -0.96 -24.74
CA THR A 232 8.11 -0.62 -23.83
C THR A 232 7.19 -1.84 -23.61
N GLU A 233 7.54 -2.75 -22.76
CA GLU A 233 6.59 -3.84 -22.39
C GLU A 233 6.62 -4.32 -20.93
N ASN A 234 7.39 -3.69 -20.03
CA ASN A 234 7.44 -4.16 -18.63
C ASN A 234 7.07 -3.11 -17.56
N SER A 235 6.51 -1.98 -17.95
CA SER A 235 6.19 -0.86 -17.02
C SER A 235 4.73 -0.77 -16.59
N LYS A 236 3.91 -1.81 -16.79
CA LYS A 236 2.49 -1.84 -16.38
C LYS A 236 2.19 -2.80 -15.23
N LYS A 237 3.09 -2.97 -14.28
CA LYS A 237 2.68 -3.34 -12.92
C LYS A 237 2.70 -2.10 -12.06
N GLU A 238 1.66 -1.27 -12.19
CA GLU A 238 1.31 -0.33 -11.14
C GLU A 238 1.16 -1.11 -9.84
N VAL A 239 2.15 -0.98 -8.96
CA VAL A 239 2.02 -1.38 -7.57
C VAL A 239 0.99 -0.42 -6.97
N LYS A 240 -0.30 -0.78 -7.03
CA LYS A 240 -1.33 -0.14 -6.22
C LYS A 240 -1.04 -0.52 -4.78
N GLN A 241 -0.22 0.30 -4.10
CA GLN A 241 -0.20 0.30 -2.64
C GLN A 241 -1.58 0.75 -2.18
N VAL A 242 -2.42 -0.22 -1.84
CA VAL A 242 -3.62 0.05 -1.07
C VAL A 242 -3.15 0.38 0.34
N TYR A 243 -3.08 1.68 0.65
CA TYR A 243 -2.83 2.11 2.01
C TYR A 243 -3.99 1.64 2.88
N SER A 244 -3.72 0.83 3.89
CA SER A 244 -4.71 0.59 4.92
C SER A 244 -4.98 1.91 5.66
N THR A 245 -6.21 2.12 6.05
CA THR A 245 -6.67 3.30 6.81
C THR A 245 -5.90 3.54 8.12
N LEU A 246 -5.10 2.55 8.58
CA LEU A 246 -4.23 2.64 9.74
C LEU A 246 -2.87 3.32 9.47
N LEU A 247 -2.51 3.54 8.18
CA LEU A 247 -1.28 4.23 7.79
C LEU A 247 -1.42 5.76 7.75
N ASP A 248 -2.66 6.27 7.61
CA ASP A 248 -2.91 7.70 7.41
C ASP A 248 -2.49 8.56 8.62
N ASP A 249 -2.69 8.08 9.85
CA ASP A 249 -2.42 8.90 11.05
C ASP A 249 -0.93 9.17 11.29
N ALA A 250 -0.05 8.19 11.08
CA ALA A 250 1.38 8.37 11.32
C ALA A 250 2.05 9.18 10.20
N THR A 251 1.66 8.94 8.94
CA THR A 251 2.21 9.65 7.78
C THR A 251 1.67 11.08 7.70
N THR A 252 0.38 11.27 7.96
CA THR A 252 -0.27 12.59 8.03
C THR A 252 0.30 13.41 9.18
N SER A 253 0.57 12.81 10.34
CA SER A 253 1.20 13.48 11.49
C SER A 253 2.63 13.94 11.17
N ALA A 254 3.43 13.13 10.47
CA ALA A 254 4.77 13.52 10.08
C ALA A 254 4.78 14.66 9.04
N ILE A 255 3.90 14.62 8.04
CA ILE A 255 3.76 15.67 7.03
C ILE A 255 3.26 16.96 7.66
N THR A 256 2.28 16.90 8.55
CA THR A 256 1.72 18.07 9.24
C THR A 256 2.76 18.73 10.16
N SER A 257 3.63 17.94 10.82
CA SER A 257 4.71 18.51 11.65
C SER A 257 5.72 19.27 10.82
N VAL A 258 6.12 18.74 9.66
CA VAL A 258 7.05 19.40 8.73
C VAL A 258 6.44 20.68 8.16
N GLN A 259 5.16 20.68 7.76
CA GLN A 259 4.47 21.87 7.26
C GLN A 259 4.38 22.96 8.33
N ASN A 260 4.13 22.60 9.59
CA ASN A 260 4.04 23.56 10.69
C ASN A 260 5.40 24.15 11.09
N ASP A 261 6.50 23.41 10.93
CA ASP A 261 7.86 23.89 11.20
C ASP A 261 8.40 24.81 10.09
N VAL A 262 7.93 24.63 8.85
CA VAL A 262 8.33 25.47 7.68
C VAL A 262 7.52 26.78 7.64
N MET A 263 6.37 26.85 8.29
CA MET A 263 5.50 28.05 8.32
C MET A 263 5.74 28.97 9.53
N LYS A 264 6.72 28.67 10.39
CA LYS A 264 7.21 29.53 11.46
C LYS A 264 8.52 30.20 11.06
#